data_ddb96eed572b77dad715a1839dd78dde
#
_entry.id   ddb96eed572b77dad715a1839dd78dde
#
_cell.length_a   1.000
_cell.length_b   1.000
_cell.length_c   1.000
_cell.angle_alpha   90.00
_cell.angle_beta   90.00
_cell.angle_gamma   90.00
#
_symmetry.space_group_name_H-M   'P 1'
#
loop_
_entity.id
_entity.type
_entity.pdbx_description
1 polymer ?
#
loop_
_entity_poly.entity_id
_entity_poly.type
_entity_poly.pdbx_seq_one_letter_code
_entity_poly.pdbx_strand_id
1 'polypeptide(L)'
;MAAKYILARSAEFCFGVERSIRMAEEALDSGACRCLGELIHNRDAVASLEKKGLSVIEKVSELPEGERVIIRAHGVSRAVYTELKNRRAGVIDATCPLVERIHKIVREESEKGRQIVVIGDAEHPEIRGICGWCTGAVVLPDAAALDEWLSTSVEMPEKPLSVVFQTTQIQANHILAEKILKKRCTNFKIFDTICGATSKRQREATSLAGICDAMIVIGGAHSANSLHLAELCFVVDSEVT
;
A
#
# COMPACT_ATOMS: atom_id res chain seq x y z
N MET A 1 14.16 -39.06 1.03
CA MET A 1 13.84 -38.49 -0.27
C MET A 1 14.36 -37.04 -0.28
N ALA A 2 14.95 -36.58 -1.37
CA ALA A 2 15.33 -35.14 -1.47
C ALA A 2 14.06 -34.29 -1.53
N ALA A 3 14.02 -33.21 -0.73
CA ALA A 3 12.90 -32.27 -0.78
C ALA A 3 12.84 -31.62 -2.17
N LYS A 4 11.66 -31.60 -2.77
CA LYS A 4 11.40 -30.83 -4.01
C LYS A 4 10.90 -29.45 -3.60
N TYR A 5 11.41 -28.42 -4.22
CA TYR A 5 10.91 -27.06 -4.00
C TYR A 5 10.29 -26.49 -5.29
N ILE A 6 9.27 -25.65 -5.12
CA ILE A 6 8.62 -24.91 -6.18
C ILE A 6 8.82 -23.43 -5.88
N LEU A 7 9.47 -22.71 -6.78
CA LEU A 7 9.57 -21.25 -6.69
C LEU A 7 8.34 -20.62 -7.34
N ALA A 8 7.64 -19.76 -6.61
CA ALA A 8 6.52 -19.01 -7.16
C ALA A 8 6.99 -18.11 -8.33
N ARG A 9 6.25 -18.12 -9.43
CA ARG A 9 6.58 -17.32 -10.63
C ARG A 9 6.44 -15.82 -10.42
N SER A 10 5.66 -15.43 -9.41
CA SER A 10 5.44 -14.02 -9.03
C SER A 10 6.32 -13.56 -7.87
N ALA A 11 7.38 -14.30 -7.52
CA ALA A 11 8.28 -14.02 -6.40
C ALA A 11 9.26 -12.86 -6.63
N GLU A 12 9.19 -12.14 -7.74
CA GLU A 12 10.06 -11.01 -8.08
C GLU A 12 9.49 -9.68 -7.57
N PHE A 13 10.28 -8.61 -7.61
CA PHE A 13 9.76 -7.27 -7.35
C PHE A 13 8.69 -6.91 -8.39
N CYS A 14 7.69 -6.14 -7.97
CA CYS A 14 6.70 -5.63 -8.91
C CYS A 14 7.24 -4.38 -9.62
N PHE A 15 6.62 -4.04 -10.75
CA PHE A 15 6.97 -2.84 -11.52
C PHE A 15 7.12 -1.57 -10.67
N GLY A 16 6.22 -1.35 -9.69
CA GLY A 16 6.27 -0.16 -8.84
C GLY A 16 7.52 -0.12 -7.96
N VAL A 17 7.90 -1.26 -7.39
CA VAL A 17 9.12 -1.40 -6.57
C VAL A 17 10.37 -1.24 -7.43
N GLU A 18 10.45 -1.94 -8.57
CA GLU A 18 11.60 -1.83 -9.49
C GLU A 18 11.79 -0.41 -10.00
N ARG A 19 10.67 0.26 -10.38
CA ARG A 19 10.72 1.67 -10.78
C ARG A 19 11.27 2.56 -9.68
N SER A 20 10.84 2.36 -8.43
CA SER A 20 11.29 3.19 -7.30
C SER A 20 12.77 2.98 -7.01
N ILE A 21 13.26 1.73 -7.06
CA ILE A 21 14.69 1.41 -6.89
C ILE A 21 15.51 2.08 -7.99
N ARG A 22 15.11 1.92 -9.26
CA ARG A 22 15.81 2.53 -10.39
C ARG A 22 15.87 4.05 -10.27
N MET A 23 14.79 4.71 -9.90
CA MET A 23 14.77 6.17 -9.70
C MET A 23 15.71 6.61 -8.57
N ALA A 24 15.81 5.81 -7.51
CA ALA A 24 16.74 6.08 -6.43
C ALA A 24 18.21 5.90 -6.89
N GLU A 25 18.52 4.88 -7.66
CA GLU A 25 19.84 4.65 -8.24
C GLU A 25 20.23 5.81 -9.17
N GLU A 26 19.37 6.18 -10.12
CA GLU A 26 19.59 7.33 -11.02
C GLU A 26 19.81 8.64 -10.25
N ALA A 27 19.09 8.84 -9.14
CA ALA A 27 19.31 9.99 -8.28
C ALA A 27 20.69 9.96 -7.61
N LEU A 28 21.13 8.80 -7.15
CA LEU A 28 22.41 8.60 -6.49
C LEU A 28 23.60 8.74 -7.44
N ASP A 29 23.45 8.41 -8.73
CA ASP A 29 24.48 8.66 -9.75
C ASP A 29 24.83 10.16 -9.87
N SER A 30 23.89 11.02 -9.51
CA SER A 30 24.09 12.49 -9.47
C SER A 30 24.57 13.01 -8.11
N GLY A 31 24.94 12.11 -7.17
CA GLY A 31 25.42 12.40 -5.81
C GLY A 31 24.44 12.00 -4.72
N ALA A 32 24.86 12.14 -3.46
CA ALA A 32 24.09 11.75 -2.29
C ALA A 32 22.67 12.34 -2.29
N CYS A 33 21.72 11.57 -1.83
CA CYS A 33 20.30 11.95 -1.80
C CYS A 33 19.62 11.43 -0.53
N ARG A 34 18.61 12.13 -0.04
CA ARG A 34 17.79 11.69 1.09
C ARG A 34 16.53 11.00 0.59
N CYS A 35 16.01 10.07 1.37
CA CYS A 35 14.70 9.45 1.13
C CYS A 35 13.78 9.72 2.32
N LEU A 36 12.58 10.20 2.07
CA LEU A 36 11.59 10.45 3.12
C LEU A 36 10.85 9.16 3.48
N GLY A 37 11.29 8.53 4.58
CA GLY A 37 10.98 7.17 4.97
C GLY A 37 11.71 6.12 4.12
N GLU A 38 11.61 4.86 4.51
CA GLU A 38 12.17 3.75 3.70
C GLU A 38 11.55 3.74 2.30
N LEU A 39 12.39 3.67 1.28
CA LEU A 39 11.96 3.68 -0.13
C LEU A 39 10.92 2.58 -0.41
N ILE A 40 11.16 1.40 0.13
CA ILE A 40 10.33 0.20 0.06
C ILE A 40 10.52 -0.62 1.35
N HIS A 41 9.59 -1.50 1.69
CA HIS A 41 9.73 -2.42 2.83
C HIS A 41 10.60 -3.63 2.50
N ASN A 42 11.87 -3.39 2.17
CA ASN A 42 12.88 -4.41 1.96
C ASN A 42 14.25 -3.89 2.43
N ARG A 43 14.70 -4.38 3.59
CA ARG A 43 15.94 -3.94 4.23
C ARG A 43 17.18 -4.10 3.37
N ASP A 44 17.30 -5.21 2.65
CA ASP A 44 18.51 -5.49 1.86
C ASP A 44 18.62 -4.53 0.67
N ALA A 45 17.48 -4.25 0.01
CA ALA A 45 17.43 -3.27 -1.07
C ALA A 45 17.74 -1.85 -0.56
N VAL A 46 17.16 -1.44 0.59
CA VAL A 46 17.46 -0.13 1.20
C VAL A 46 18.92 -0.04 1.62
N ALA A 47 19.46 -1.06 2.30
CA ALA A 47 20.88 -1.11 2.70
C ALA A 47 21.85 -1.04 1.50
N SER A 48 21.45 -1.61 0.35
CA SER A 48 22.24 -1.48 -0.88
C SER A 48 22.28 -0.05 -1.40
N LEU A 49 21.17 0.68 -1.33
CA LEU A 49 21.07 2.09 -1.72
C LEU A 49 21.81 3.00 -0.72
N GLU A 50 21.76 2.69 0.57
CA GLU A 50 22.52 3.41 1.60
C GLU A 50 24.02 3.34 1.37
N LYS A 51 24.55 2.17 0.96
CA LYS A 51 25.95 2.02 0.57
C LYS A 51 26.33 2.88 -0.64
N LYS A 52 25.35 3.25 -1.47
CA LYS A 52 25.53 4.16 -2.62
C LYS A 52 25.34 5.64 -2.25
N GLY A 53 25.02 5.96 -0.98
CA GLY A 53 24.86 7.34 -0.49
C GLY A 53 23.42 7.79 -0.26
N LEU A 54 22.43 6.88 -0.26
CA LEU A 54 21.09 7.18 0.22
C LEU A 54 21.12 7.37 1.74
N SER A 55 20.40 8.35 2.24
CA SER A 55 20.12 8.48 3.68
C SER A 55 18.63 8.60 3.93
N VAL A 56 18.10 7.79 4.83
CA VAL A 56 16.68 7.83 5.20
C VAL A 56 16.47 8.91 6.25
N ILE A 57 15.44 9.74 6.05
CA ILE A 57 14.94 10.73 7.01
C ILE A 57 13.46 10.46 7.29
N GLU A 58 13.02 10.71 8.51
CA GLU A 58 11.63 10.44 8.89
C GLU A 58 10.71 11.65 8.70
N LYS A 59 11.27 12.85 8.78
CA LYS A 59 10.52 14.11 8.72
C LYS A 59 11.13 15.08 7.73
N VAL A 60 10.30 15.87 7.06
CA VAL A 60 10.75 16.93 6.16
C VAL A 60 11.62 17.96 6.87
N SER A 61 11.41 18.15 8.20
CA SER A 61 12.23 19.07 9.01
C SER A 61 13.71 18.69 9.07
N GLU A 62 14.05 17.42 8.84
CA GLU A 62 15.43 16.91 8.80
C GLU A 62 16.13 17.17 7.44
N LEU A 63 15.36 17.60 6.43
CA LEU A 63 15.90 17.92 5.11
C LEU A 63 16.45 19.36 5.12
N PRO A 64 17.73 19.61 4.89
CA PRO A 64 18.27 20.93 4.67
C PRO A 64 17.61 21.64 3.47
N GLU A 65 17.53 22.97 3.52
CA GLU A 65 16.92 23.76 2.45
C GLU A 65 17.68 23.56 1.13
N GLY A 66 16.94 23.35 0.05
CA GLY A 66 17.48 23.16 -1.30
C GLY A 66 18.06 21.80 -1.59
N GLU A 67 18.14 20.87 -0.60
CA GLU A 67 18.64 19.53 -0.84
C GLU A 67 17.64 18.66 -1.63
N ARG A 68 18.17 17.59 -2.24
CA ARG A 68 17.37 16.60 -2.97
C ARG A 68 16.76 15.56 -2.04
N VAL A 69 15.52 15.19 -2.33
CA VAL A 69 14.81 14.17 -1.58
C VAL A 69 13.99 13.27 -2.50
N ILE A 70 14.03 11.98 -2.23
CA ILE A 70 13.19 10.98 -2.88
C ILE A 70 11.93 10.80 -2.03
N ILE A 71 10.76 10.87 -2.65
CA ILE A 71 9.51 10.40 -2.06
C ILE A 71 9.42 8.90 -2.32
N ARG A 72 9.20 8.12 -1.25
CA ARG A 72 9.11 6.65 -1.29
C ARG A 72 7.95 6.13 -2.14
N ALA A 73 8.00 4.84 -2.50
CA ALA A 73 6.99 4.15 -3.32
C ALA A 73 5.55 4.24 -2.77
N HIS A 74 5.40 4.35 -1.47
CA HIS A 74 4.11 4.44 -0.76
C HIS A 74 3.42 5.81 -0.90
N GLY A 75 4.11 6.80 -1.47
CA GLY A 75 3.62 8.17 -1.53
C GLY A 75 3.59 8.87 -0.17
N VAL A 76 3.17 10.13 -0.21
CA VAL A 76 3.03 10.98 0.97
C VAL A 76 1.79 11.86 0.85
N SER A 77 1.40 12.52 1.94
CA SER A 77 0.27 13.45 1.96
C SER A 77 0.53 14.73 1.15
N ARG A 78 -0.54 15.41 0.76
CA ARG A 78 -0.46 16.72 0.08
C ARG A 78 0.31 17.76 0.90
N ALA A 79 0.18 17.73 2.22
CA ALA A 79 0.88 18.63 3.14
C ALA A 79 2.40 18.49 3.02
N VAL A 80 2.90 17.26 2.89
CA VAL A 80 4.33 16.98 2.71
C VAL A 80 4.86 17.62 1.42
N TYR A 81 4.14 17.53 0.30
CA TYR A 81 4.54 18.22 -0.94
C TYR A 81 4.62 19.73 -0.76
N THR A 82 3.68 20.32 -0.01
CA THR A 82 3.71 21.77 0.28
C THR A 82 4.92 22.14 1.13
N GLU A 83 5.24 21.32 2.14
CA GLU A 83 6.41 21.55 3.00
C GLU A 83 7.73 21.42 2.22
N LEU A 84 7.87 20.38 1.37
CA LEU A 84 9.02 20.20 0.50
C LEU A 84 9.20 21.38 -0.47
N LYS A 85 8.11 21.89 -1.04
CA LYS A 85 8.13 23.09 -1.89
C LYS A 85 8.61 24.33 -1.14
N ASN A 86 8.13 24.53 0.10
CA ASN A 86 8.55 25.65 0.94
C ASN A 86 10.04 25.60 1.30
N ARG A 87 10.62 24.39 1.39
CA ARG A 87 12.05 24.15 1.58
C ARG A 87 12.87 24.21 0.30
N ARG A 88 12.25 24.51 -0.85
CA ARG A 88 12.89 24.51 -2.18
C ARG A 88 13.60 23.17 -2.47
N ALA A 89 13.08 22.05 -1.96
CA ALA A 89 13.67 20.75 -2.14
C ALA A 89 13.64 20.31 -3.60
N GLY A 90 14.71 19.69 -4.06
CA GLY A 90 14.76 18.99 -5.34
C GLY A 90 14.04 17.62 -5.21
N VAL A 91 12.75 17.57 -5.48
CA VAL A 91 11.94 16.37 -5.26
C VAL A 91 12.08 15.39 -6.41
N ILE A 92 12.40 14.13 -6.08
CA ILE A 92 12.35 12.96 -6.96
C ILE A 92 11.19 12.09 -6.48
N ASP A 93 10.09 12.08 -7.22
CA ASP A 93 8.87 11.39 -6.81
C ASP A 93 8.87 9.94 -7.29
N ALA A 94 9.22 9.01 -6.40
CA ALA A 94 9.20 7.57 -6.66
C ALA A 94 7.87 6.92 -6.25
N THR A 95 6.82 7.69 -5.96
CA THR A 95 5.49 7.16 -5.67
C THR A 95 5.04 6.20 -6.76
N CYS A 96 4.53 5.03 -6.37
CA CYS A 96 3.98 4.08 -7.33
C CYS A 96 2.77 4.68 -8.07
N PRO A 97 2.69 4.58 -9.41
CA PRO A 97 1.56 5.13 -10.17
C PRO A 97 0.18 4.62 -9.72
N LEU A 98 0.11 3.41 -9.16
CA LEU A 98 -1.15 2.89 -8.60
C LEU A 98 -1.54 3.63 -7.31
N VAL A 99 -0.56 4.00 -6.48
CA VAL A 99 -0.80 4.82 -5.28
C VAL A 99 -1.21 6.23 -5.67
N GLU A 100 -0.54 6.85 -6.67
CA GLU A 100 -0.94 8.16 -7.22
C GLU A 100 -2.39 8.14 -7.73
N ARG A 101 -2.80 7.05 -8.39
CA ARG A 101 -4.19 6.86 -8.81
C ARG A 101 -5.16 6.89 -7.62
N ILE A 102 -4.81 6.26 -6.49
CA ILE A 102 -5.65 6.28 -5.29
C ILE A 102 -5.72 7.69 -4.72
N HIS A 103 -4.59 8.41 -4.62
CA HIS A 103 -4.56 9.82 -4.20
C HIS A 103 -5.51 10.69 -5.03
N LYS A 104 -5.52 10.49 -6.35
CA LYS A 104 -6.42 11.20 -7.25
C LYS A 104 -7.89 10.85 -6.97
N ILE A 105 -8.22 9.55 -6.84
CA ILE A 105 -9.57 9.09 -6.56
C ILE A 105 -10.10 9.70 -5.26
N VAL A 106 -9.38 9.54 -4.16
CA VAL A 106 -9.86 10.01 -2.85
C VAL A 106 -10.01 11.53 -2.81
N ARG A 107 -9.13 12.27 -3.47
CA ARG A 107 -9.26 13.72 -3.62
C ARG A 107 -10.52 14.09 -4.38
N GLU A 108 -10.71 13.56 -5.59
CA GLU A 108 -11.84 13.89 -6.45
C GLU A 108 -13.19 13.50 -5.83
N GLU A 109 -13.27 12.37 -5.14
CA GLU A 109 -14.49 11.92 -4.50
C GLU A 109 -14.77 12.73 -3.20
N SER A 110 -13.72 13.11 -2.46
CA SER A 110 -13.84 14.01 -1.30
C SER A 110 -14.30 15.41 -1.70
N GLU A 111 -13.79 15.95 -2.81
CA GLU A 111 -14.22 17.26 -3.37
C GLU A 111 -15.69 17.25 -3.82
N LYS A 112 -16.26 16.08 -4.14
CA LYS A 112 -17.70 15.88 -4.42
C LYS A 112 -18.54 15.72 -3.16
N GLY A 113 -17.96 15.88 -1.96
CA GLY A 113 -18.65 15.76 -0.68
C GLY A 113 -18.97 14.31 -0.26
N ARG A 114 -18.30 13.31 -0.87
CA ARG A 114 -18.48 11.92 -0.50
C ARG A 114 -17.64 11.56 0.73
N GLN A 115 -18.15 10.74 1.61
CA GLN A 115 -17.37 10.16 2.69
C GLN A 115 -16.37 9.15 2.11
N ILE A 116 -15.10 9.35 2.39
CA ILE A 116 -14.04 8.43 1.98
C ILE A 116 -13.87 7.35 3.05
N VAL A 117 -13.88 6.09 2.62
CA VAL A 117 -13.53 4.93 3.43
C VAL A 117 -12.32 4.25 2.80
N VAL A 118 -11.30 4.01 3.59
CA VAL A 118 -10.06 3.34 3.16
C VAL A 118 -9.96 2.00 3.90
N ILE A 119 -9.95 0.90 3.17
CA ILE A 119 -9.77 -0.43 3.78
C ILE A 119 -8.29 -0.79 3.72
N GLY A 120 -7.65 -0.84 4.89
CA GLY A 120 -6.23 -1.09 5.05
C GLY A 120 -5.73 -0.83 6.47
N ASP A 121 -4.43 -0.99 6.66
CA ASP A 121 -3.75 -0.75 7.93
C ASP A 121 -3.53 0.75 8.16
N ALA A 122 -4.15 1.32 9.19
CA ALA A 122 -4.08 2.74 9.53
C ALA A 122 -2.64 3.22 9.81
N GLU A 123 -1.78 2.35 10.30
CA GLU A 123 -0.39 2.68 10.61
C GLU A 123 0.53 2.60 9.38
N HIS A 124 0.06 1.97 8.31
CA HIS A 124 0.86 1.81 7.11
C HIS A 124 1.13 3.15 6.41
N PRO A 125 2.36 3.41 5.95
CA PRO A 125 2.72 4.66 5.26
C PRO A 125 1.84 5.01 4.05
N GLU A 126 1.42 4.02 3.26
CA GLU A 126 0.54 4.22 2.11
C GLU A 126 -0.82 4.79 2.54
N ILE A 127 -1.41 4.24 3.62
CA ILE A 127 -2.71 4.71 4.13
C ILE A 127 -2.61 6.12 4.69
N ARG A 128 -1.55 6.44 5.45
CA ARG A 128 -1.29 7.81 5.91
C ARG A 128 -1.14 8.79 4.73
N GLY A 129 -0.48 8.35 3.68
CA GLY A 129 -0.38 9.11 2.42
C GLY A 129 -1.75 9.36 1.81
N ILE A 130 -2.54 8.31 1.59
CA ILE A 130 -3.89 8.37 0.99
C ILE A 130 -4.80 9.31 1.78
N CYS A 131 -4.88 9.16 3.12
CA CYS A 131 -5.71 9.99 3.99
C CYS A 131 -5.34 11.49 3.91
N GLY A 132 -4.08 11.80 3.59
CA GLY A 132 -3.62 13.17 3.42
C GLY A 132 -4.07 13.86 2.12
N TRP A 133 -4.81 13.17 1.25
CA TRP A 133 -5.38 13.71 0.00
C TRP A 133 -6.89 13.96 0.07
N CYS A 134 -7.53 13.64 1.18
CA CYS A 134 -8.96 13.86 1.39
C CYS A 134 -9.21 14.37 2.81
N THR A 135 -10.44 14.75 3.11
CA THR A 135 -10.84 15.24 4.44
C THR A 135 -11.70 14.19 5.12
N GLY A 136 -11.38 13.89 6.39
CA GLY A 136 -12.23 13.03 7.23
C GLY A 136 -12.36 11.59 6.73
N ALA A 137 -11.30 11.00 6.16
CA ALA A 137 -11.31 9.60 5.78
C ALA A 137 -11.51 8.70 6.99
N VAL A 138 -12.35 7.68 6.85
CA VAL A 138 -12.48 6.57 7.80
C VAL A 138 -11.57 5.45 7.32
N VAL A 139 -10.69 4.97 8.20
CA VAL A 139 -9.80 3.84 7.90
C VAL A 139 -10.29 2.63 8.67
N LEU A 140 -10.47 1.52 7.96
CA LEU A 140 -10.97 0.25 8.51
C LEU A 140 -10.03 -0.87 8.08
N PRO A 141 -9.70 -1.84 8.95
CA PRO A 141 -8.72 -2.88 8.63
C PRO A 141 -9.22 -3.84 7.53
N ASP A 142 -10.51 -4.12 7.50
CA ASP A 142 -11.11 -5.12 6.64
C ASP A 142 -12.60 -4.87 6.35
N ALA A 143 -13.22 -5.79 5.61
CA ALA A 143 -14.64 -5.70 5.28
C ALA A 143 -15.56 -6.02 6.47
N ALA A 144 -15.11 -6.77 7.47
CA ALA A 144 -15.91 -7.04 8.67
C ALA A 144 -16.07 -5.75 9.50
N ALA A 145 -14.96 -5.00 9.67
CA ALA A 145 -15.00 -3.69 10.32
C ALA A 145 -15.86 -2.67 9.54
N LEU A 146 -15.93 -2.78 8.20
CA LEU A 146 -16.86 -1.98 7.40
C LEU A 146 -18.32 -2.31 7.73
N ASP A 147 -18.68 -3.59 7.86
CA ASP A 147 -20.04 -4.01 8.21
C ASP A 147 -20.43 -3.52 9.61
N GLU A 148 -19.53 -3.63 10.57
CA GLU A 148 -19.72 -3.14 11.94
C GLU A 148 -19.88 -1.61 11.97
N TRP A 149 -19.00 -0.87 11.30
CA TRP A 149 -19.08 0.58 11.22
C TRP A 149 -20.38 1.06 10.61
N LEU A 150 -20.86 0.45 9.52
CA LEU A 150 -22.12 0.77 8.89
C LEU A 150 -23.33 0.41 9.77
N SER A 151 -23.24 -0.63 10.60
CA SER A 151 -24.35 -1.03 11.50
C SER A 151 -24.48 -0.16 12.73
N THR A 152 -23.39 0.46 13.18
CA THR A 152 -23.38 1.38 14.34
C THR A 152 -23.67 2.82 13.96
N SER A 153 -23.60 3.19 12.69
CA SER A 153 -23.75 4.56 12.19
C SER A 153 -25.10 4.74 11.51
N VAL A 154 -26.07 5.35 12.21
CA VAL A 154 -27.44 5.53 11.72
C VAL A 154 -27.53 6.30 10.39
N GLU A 155 -26.66 7.29 10.19
CA GLU A 155 -26.69 8.18 9.01
C GLU A 155 -25.86 7.67 7.82
N MET A 156 -24.84 6.82 8.06
CA MET A 156 -23.87 6.45 7.04
C MET A 156 -24.44 5.65 5.85
N PRO A 157 -25.46 4.78 6.02
CA PRO A 157 -26.07 4.08 4.90
C PRO A 157 -26.68 5.00 3.83
N GLU A 158 -27.09 6.20 4.20
CA GLU A 158 -27.72 7.18 3.29
C GLU A 158 -26.73 8.20 2.72
N LYS A 159 -25.54 8.37 3.36
CA LYS A 159 -24.52 9.28 2.87
C LYS A 159 -23.80 8.71 1.63
N PRO A 160 -23.43 9.58 0.69
CA PRO A 160 -22.61 9.15 -0.44
C PRO A 160 -21.25 8.63 0.03
N LEU A 161 -20.94 7.37 -0.20
CA LEU A 161 -19.69 6.73 0.19
C LEU A 161 -18.79 6.46 -1.02
N SER A 162 -17.48 6.59 -0.84
CA SER A 162 -16.46 6.13 -1.79
C SER A 162 -15.43 5.29 -1.05
N VAL A 163 -15.32 4.02 -1.44
CA VAL A 163 -14.47 3.02 -0.78
C VAL A 163 -13.28 2.71 -1.67
N VAL A 164 -12.08 2.80 -1.11
CA VAL A 164 -10.80 2.39 -1.71
C VAL A 164 -10.08 1.40 -0.80
N PHE A 165 -9.12 0.68 -1.34
CA PHE A 165 -8.34 -0.34 -0.63
C PHE A 165 -6.86 0.00 -0.68
N GLN A 166 -6.12 -0.37 0.36
CA GLN A 166 -4.68 -0.45 0.31
C GLN A 166 -4.24 -1.35 -0.84
N THR A 167 -3.17 -0.98 -1.54
CA THR A 167 -2.72 -1.74 -2.73
C THR A 167 -2.35 -3.19 -2.43
N THR A 168 -2.02 -3.48 -1.18
CA THR A 168 -1.64 -4.83 -0.70
C THR A 168 -2.77 -5.58 0.01
N GLN A 169 -3.99 -5.04 0.04
CA GLN A 169 -5.13 -5.66 0.73
C GLN A 169 -5.49 -7.03 0.12
N ILE A 170 -6.13 -7.89 0.92
CA ILE A 170 -6.60 -9.20 0.49
C ILE A 170 -7.81 -9.04 -0.43
N GLN A 171 -7.79 -9.70 -1.59
CA GLN A 171 -8.85 -9.57 -2.61
C GLN A 171 -10.24 -9.99 -2.07
N ALA A 172 -10.30 -10.92 -1.14
CA ALA A 172 -11.54 -11.33 -0.50
C ALA A 172 -12.23 -10.17 0.23
N ASN A 173 -11.47 -9.23 0.81
CA ASN A 173 -12.04 -8.04 1.45
C ASN A 173 -12.73 -7.11 0.46
N HIS A 174 -12.24 -6.98 -0.78
CA HIS A 174 -12.93 -6.22 -1.82
C HIS A 174 -14.28 -6.85 -2.16
N ILE A 175 -14.29 -8.17 -2.39
CA ILE A 175 -15.51 -8.92 -2.74
C ILE A 175 -16.55 -8.84 -1.60
N LEU A 176 -16.11 -9.00 -0.37
CA LEU A 176 -17.01 -8.93 0.80
C LEU A 176 -17.53 -7.51 1.03
N ALA A 177 -16.66 -6.49 0.94
CA ALA A 177 -17.05 -5.09 1.07
C ALA A 177 -18.11 -4.69 0.02
N GLU A 178 -17.97 -5.15 -1.23
CA GLU A 178 -18.97 -4.90 -2.28
C GLU A 178 -20.34 -5.50 -1.92
N LYS A 179 -20.36 -6.74 -1.39
CA LYS A 179 -21.60 -7.39 -0.93
C LYS A 179 -22.27 -6.62 0.23
N ILE A 180 -21.46 -6.18 1.20
CA ILE A 180 -21.93 -5.41 2.35
C ILE A 180 -22.52 -4.07 1.89
N LEU A 181 -21.80 -3.33 1.04
CA LEU A 181 -22.25 -2.04 0.53
C LEU A 181 -23.55 -2.16 -0.27
N LYS A 182 -23.69 -3.17 -1.14
CA LYS A 182 -24.93 -3.45 -1.88
C LYS A 182 -26.12 -3.73 -0.97
N LYS A 183 -25.89 -4.33 0.19
CA LYS A 183 -26.93 -4.66 1.16
C LYS A 183 -27.33 -3.47 2.04
N ARG A 184 -26.36 -2.61 2.40
CA ARG A 184 -26.55 -1.58 3.45
C ARG A 184 -26.62 -0.16 2.93
N CYS A 185 -26.06 0.15 1.77
CA CYS A 185 -25.92 1.52 1.30
C CYS A 185 -26.72 1.77 0.02
N THR A 186 -27.33 2.95 -0.06
CA THR A 186 -28.10 3.38 -1.25
C THR A 186 -27.25 4.13 -2.26
N ASN A 187 -26.17 4.81 -1.81
CA ASN A 187 -25.33 5.64 -2.66
C ASN A 187 -23.84 5.39 -2.36
N PHE A 188 -23.26 4.40 -3.00
CA PHE A 188 -21.84 4.10 -2.84
C PHE A 188 -21.11 3.96 -4.17
N LYS A 189 -19.79 4.16 -4.11
CA LYS A 189 -18.83 3.77 -5.13
C LYS A 189 -17.76 2.90 -4.47
N ILE A 190 -17.35 1.86 -5.14
CA ILE A 190 -16.24 1.02 -4.73
C ILE A 190 -15.21 1.00 -5.85
N PHE A 191 -13.95 1.23 -5.50
CA PHE A 191 -12.85 1.26 -6.45
C PHE A 191 -11.93 0.09 -6.14
N ASP A 192 -11.76 -0.83 -7.08
CA ASP A 192 -10.71 -1.85 -6.97
C ASP A 192 -9.36 -1.17 -7.16
N THR A 193 -8.71 -0.91 -6.02
CA THR A 193 -7.38 -0.30 -5.94
C THR A 193 -6.32 -1.29 -5.47
N ILE A 194 -6.69 -2.56 -5.27
CA ILE A 194 -5.74 -3.63 -4.98
C ILE A 194 -4.83 -3.83 -6.20
N CYS A 195 -3.53 -3.87 -5.96
CA CYS A 195 -2.56 -3.98 -7.03
C CYS A 195 -2.67 -5.32 -7.76
N GLY A 196 -2.65 -5.31 -9.10
CA GLY A 196 -2.68 -6.54 -9.90
C GLY A 196 -1.52 -7.50 -9.59
N ALA A 197 -0.34 -6.98 -9.21
CA ALA A 197 0.77 -7.80 -8.74
C ALA A 197 0.44 -8.48 -7.41
N THR A 198 -0.21 -7.77 -6.48
CA THR A 198 -0.70 -8.33 -5.22
C THR A 198 -1.70 -9.44 -5.48
N SER A 199 -2.73 -9.18 -6.28
CA SER A 199 -3.76 -10.18 -6.62
C SER A 199 -3.17 -11.42 -7.31
N LYS A 200 -2.15 -11.24 -8.16
CA LYS A 200 -1.45 -12.35 -8.81
C LYS A 200 -0.70 -13.22 -7.78
N ARG A 201 0.05 -12.59 -6.88
CA ARG A 201 0.78 -13.28 -5.80
C ARG A 201 -0.15 -14.02 -4.85
N GLN A 202 -1.24 -13.39 -4.44
CA GLN A 202 -2.23 -14.02 -3.56
C GLN A 202 -2.81 -15.28 -4.19
N ARG A 203 -3.25 -15.22 -5.45
CA ARG A 203 -3.77 -16.39 -6.17
C ARG A 203 -2.73 -17.51 -6.32
N GLU A 204 -1.50 -17.15 -6.66
CA GLU A 204 -0.43 -18.15 -6.80
C GLU A 204 -0.05 -18.77 -5.46
N ALA A 205 0.09 -17.98 -4.39
CA ALA A 205 0.39 -18.47 -3.05
C ALA A 205 -0.69 -19.44 -2.54
N THR A 206 -1.98 -19.06 -2.67
CA THR A 206 -3.11 -19.94 -2.31
C THR A 206 -3.09 -21.24 -3.11
N SER A 207 -2.80 -21.18 -4.42
CA SER A 207 -2.72 -22.37 -5.27
C SER A 207 -1.56 -23.28 -4.88
N LEU A 208 -0.39 -22.73 -4.54
CA LEU A 208 0.77 -23.50 -4.11
C LEU A 208 0.56 -24.10 -2.70
N ALA A 209 -0.04 -23.35 -1.79
CA ALA A 209 -0.36 -23.84 -0.45
C ALA A 209 -1.27 -25.07 -0.48
N GLY A 210 -2.19 -25.17 -1.45
CA GLY A 210 -3.06 -26.34 -1.62
C GLY A 210 -2.38 -27.59 -2.20
N ILE A 211 -1.11 -27.53 -2.63
CA ILE A 211 -0.40 -28.66 -3.23
C ILE A 211 0.98 -28.94 -2.64
N CYS A 212 1.46 -28.08 -1.73
CA CYS A 212 2.77 -28.22 -1.09
C CYS A 212 2.61 -28.61 0.38
N ASP A 213 3.51 -29.44 0.89
CA ASP A 213 3.54 -29.85 2.31
C ASP A 213 3.95 -28.71 3.26
N ALA A 214 4.59 -27.66 2.74
CA ALA A 214 4.99 -26.48 3.50
C ALA A 214 5.18 -25.29 2.58
N MET A 215 4.92 -24.09 3.11
CA MET A 215 5.13 -22.81 2.43
C MET A 215 6.19 -21.98 3.15
N ILE A 216 7.10 -21.38 2.37
CA ILE A 216 8.10 -20.42 2.87
C ILE A 216 7.83 -19.09 2.23
N VAL A 217 7.41 -18.09 3.01
CA VAL A 217 7.21 -16.72 2.56
C VAL A 217 8.40 -15.87 2.99
N ILE A 218 9.13 -15.32 2.04
CA ILE A 218 10.30 -14.48 2.28
C ILE A 218 9.94 -13.03 1.95
N GLY A 219 10.15 -12.12 2.92
CA GLY A 219 9.87 -10.70 2.75
C GLY A 219 10.21 -9.89 3.99
N GLY A 220 10.07 -8.57 3.91
CA GLY A 220 10.28 -7.70 5.07
C GLY A 220 9.20 -7.92 6.14
N ALA A 221 9.58 -7.91 7.42
CA ALA A 221 8.67 -8.09 8.55
C ALA A 221 7.54 -7.03 8.62
N HIS A 222 7.77 -5.86 8.02
CA HIS A 222 6.79 -4.77 7.92
C HIS A 222 6.13 -4.66 6.52
N SER A 223 6.35 -5.66 5.65
CA SER A 223 5.73 -5.70 4.34
C SER A 223 4.32 -6.28 4.43
N ALA A 224 3.30 -5.43 4.31
CA ALA A 224 1.90 -5.86 4.30
C ALA A 224 1.62 -6.95 3.26
N ASN A 225 2.23 -6.87 2.06
CA ASN A 225 2.12 -7.94 1.07
C ASN A 225 2.64 -9.28 1.58
N SER A 226 3.80 -9.31 2.25
CA SER A 226 4.39 -10.56 2.76
C SER A 226 3.57 -11.13 3.92
N LEU A 227 3.06 -10.30 4.80
CA LEU A 227 2.19 -10.70 5.91
C LEU A 227 0.89 -11.32 5.38
N HIS A 228 0.20 -10.67 4.46
CA HIS A 228 -1.02 -11.21 3.85
C HIS A 228 -0.80 -12.51 3.08
N LEU A 229 0.36 -12.66 2.42
CA LEU A 229 0.69 -13.95 1.76
C LEU A 229 0.86 -15.08 2.79
N ALA A 230 1.52 -14.80 3.91
CA ALA A 230 1.67 -15.80 4.99
C ALA A 230 0.31 -16.17 5.60
N GLU A 231 -0.55 -15.20 5.87
CA GLU A 231 -1.91 -15.43 6.37
C GLU A 231 -2.73 -16.32 5.42
N LEU A 232 -2.70 -16.02 4.12
CA LEU A 232 -3.43 -16.80 3.11
C LEU A 232 -2.93 -18.25 3.00
N CYS A 233 -1.62 -18.47 3.11
CA CYS A 233 -1.05 -19.81 3.11
C CYS A 233 -1.48 -20.61 4.36
N PHE A 234 -1.53 -19.96 5.52
CA PHE A 234 -1.94 -20.59 6.78
C PHE A 234 -3.42 -21.02 6.77
N VAL A 235 -4.30 -20.19 6.21
CA VAL A 235 -5.74 -20.52 6.11
C VAL A 235 -5.97 -21.75 5.25
N VAL A 236 -5.25 -21.90 4.13
CA VAL A 236 -5.38 -23.09 3.25
C VAL A 236 -4.96 -24.37 3.99
N ASP A 237 -3.88 -24.33 4.77
CA ASP A 237 -3.38 -25.47 5.54
C ASP A 237 -4.37 -25.90 6.64
N SER A 238 -5.06 -24.92 7.26
CA SER A 238 -6.05 -25.21 8.32
C SER A 238 -7.37 -25.79 7.81
N GLU A 239 -7.70 -25.68 6.53
CA GLU A 239 -8.88 -26.28 5.92
C GLU A 239 -8.67 -27.75 5.49
N VAL A 240 -7.41 -28.21 5.44
CA VAL A 240 -7.05 -29.56 4.99
C VAL A 240 -6.92 -30.55 6.17
N THR A 241 -6.93 -30.08 7.41
CA THR A 241 -6.93 -30.91 8.65
C THR A 241 -8.33 -31.08 9.20
#